data_eceb56a8d8e5457cff47b849ecc9db72
#
_entry.id   eceb56a8d8e5457cff47b849ecc9db72
#
_cell.length_a   1.000
_cell.length_b   1.000
_cell.length_c   1.000
_cell.angle_alpha   90.00
_cell.angle_beta   90.00
_cell.angle_gamma   90.00
#
_symmetry.space_group_name_H-M   'P 1'
#
loop_
_entity.id
_entity.type
_entity.pdbx_description
1 polymer ?
#
loop_
_entity_poly.entity_id
_entity_poly.type
_entity_poly.pdbx_seq_one_letter_code
_entity_poly.pdbx_strand_id
1 'polypeptide(L)'
;DGPIALMLAPTRELAMQSEAVCKDAGAKMGLSSICIYGGVPKPPQKAAIRDGAAVVVATPGRLLDLSVNDGACPLGGVTYLVLDEADRMLDMGFEKDVRSIIGMTAPQRRTVMFTATWPESVRQIASEFLREPIRVNVGSEALTANHRVTQTVEVVDQSEKETKLPQLLKKFHDGKNRVLVFALYKNEAARVEATLNRKGFKAIGIHGDMTQAARSQALASFKDGSCPLLVATDVAARGLDIPDVEVVINYTFPLTIEDYIHRIGRTGRGGKTGISHTLFTSFDKAHAGALQNVLREASQAVPDALMRFGSAVKKKEHKMYGAHAGSGGPMKAATKIVFD
;
A
#
# COMPACT_ATOMS: atom_id res chain seq x y z
N ASP A 1 -19.92 -23.38 12.75
CA ASP A 1 -18.91 -22.54 13.41
C ASP A 1 -18.17 -21.74 12.36
N GLY A 2 -17.94 -20.45 12.61
CA GLY A 2 -17.20 -19.56 11.70
C GLY A 2 -15.70 -19.64 11.91
N PRO A 3 -14.91 -18.77 11.21
CA PRO A 3 -13.47 -18.72 11.34
C PRO A 3 -13.06 -18.31 12.76
N ILE A 4 -11.90 -18.79 13.21
CA ILE A 4 -11.28 -18.41 14.50
C ILE A 4 -10.29 -17.26 14.35
N ALA A 5 -9.71 -17.10 13.16
CA ALA A 5 -8.79 -16.01 12.84
C ALA A 5 -9.25 -15.26 11.59
N LEU A 6 -9.10 -13.92 11.64
CA LEU A 6 -9.42 -13.01 10.54
C LEU A 6 -8.24 -12.07 10.32
N MET A 7 -7.82 -11.92 9.06
CA MET A 7 -6.88 -10.91 8.63
C MET A 7 -7.53 -10.01 7.59
N LEU A 8 -7.54 -8.70 7.82
CA LEU A 8 -8.01 -7.70 6.88
C LEU A 8 -6.83 -7.08 6.14
N ALA A 9 -6.95 -6.98 4.83
CA ALA A 9 -5.98 -6.33 3.96
C ALA A 9 -6.69 -5.34 3.00
N PRO A 10 -6.08 -4.19 2.66
CA PRO A 10 -6.69 -3.16 1.84
C PRO A 10 -6.91 -3.58 0.38
N THR A 11 -6.09 -4.49 -0.13
CA THR A 11 -6.10 -4.90 -1.54
C THR A 11 -6.25 -6.41 -1.68
N ARG A 12 -6.80 -6.82 -2.84
CA ARG A 12 -6.97 -8.24 -3.19
C ARG A 12 -5.64 -8.97 -3.26
N GLU A 13 -4.65 -8.31 -3.83
CA GLU A 13 -3.31 -8.84 -4.05
C GLU A 13 -2.61 -9.12 -2.73
N LEU A 14 -2.68 -8.18 -1.77
CA LEU A 14 -2.13 -8.39 -0.43
C LEU A 14 -2.87 -9.51 0.31
N ALA A 15 -4.21 -9.52 0.21
CA ALA A 15 -5.00 -10.60 0.80
C ALA A 15 -4.63 -11.98 0.25
N MET A 16 -4.45 -12.10 -1.07
CA MET A 16 -4.01 -13.37 -1.70
C MET A 16 -2.60 -13.79 -1.27
N GLN A 17 -1.67 -12.84 -1.14
CA GLN A 17 -0.30 -13.13 -0.69
C GLN A 17 -0.28 -13.60 0.77
N SER A 18 -1.01 -12.91 1.63
CA SER A 18 -1.11 -13.27 3.05
C SER A 18 -1.81 -14.63 3.23
N GLU A 19 -2.85 -14.91 2.42
CA GLU A 19 -3.54 -16.20 2.46
C GLU A 19 -2.61 -17.34 2.02
N ALA A 20 -1.78 -17.15 0.98
CA ALA A 20 -0.82 -18.15 0.56
C ALA A 20 0.13 -18.54 1.70
N VAL A 21 0.61 -17.57 2.47
CA VAL A 21 1.44 -17.82 3.67
C VAL A 21 0.63 -18.55 4.76
N CYS A 22 -0.62 -18.11 5.01
CA CYS A 22 -1.50 -18.77 5.97
C CYS A 22 -1.78 -20.22 5.60
N LYS A 23 -1.97 -20.48 4.30
CA LYS A 23 -2.20 -21.82 3.77
C LYS A 23 -0.99 -22.74 3.98
N ASP A 24 0.20 -22.26 3.63
CA ASP A 24 1.44 -23.04 3.78
C ASP A 24 1.75 -23.32 5.26
N ALA A 25 1.59 -22.33 6.12
CA ALA A 25 1.81 -22.50 7.56
C ALA A 25 0.71 -23.37 8.20
N GLY A 26 -0.56 -23.12 7.86
CA GLY A 26 -1.72 -23.81 8.42
C GLY A 26 -1.79 -25.28 8.02
N ALA A 27 -1.34 -25.63 6.82
CA ALA A 27 -1.36 -27.00 6.35
C ALA A 27 -0.63 -27.98 7.29
N LYS A 28 0.47 -27.52 7.91
CA LYS A 28 1.25 -28.31 8.89
C LYS A 28 0.52 -28.49 10.22
N MET A 29 -0.48 -27.65 10.48
CA MET A 29 -1.26 -27.65 11.72
C MET A 29 -2.69 -28.20 11.51
N GLY A 30 -3.03 -28.64 10.30
CA GLY A 30 -4.39 -29.06 9.94
C GLY A 30 -5.40 -27.91 9.87
N LEU A 31 -4.93 -26.67 9.73
CA LEU A 31 -5.78 -25.47 9.62
C LEU A 31 -5.98 -25.09 8.15
N SER A 32 -7.24 -24.92 7.77
CA SER A 32 -7.62 -24.45 6.44
C SER A 32 -7.73 -22.92 6.42
N SER A 33 -7.32 -22.30 5.32
CA SER A 33 -7.45 -20.86 5.07
C SER A 33 -8.18 -20.58 3.77
N ILE A 34 -8.81 -19.39 3.69
CA ILE A 34 -9.43 -18.88 2.48
C ILE A 34 -9.18 -17.40 2.30
N CYS A 35 -9.01 -16.98 1.02
CA CYS A 35 -9.00 -15.59 0.64
C CYS A 35 -10.37 -15.11 0.15
N ILE A 36 -10.90 -14.04 0.77
CA ILE A 36 -12.19 -13.42 0.46
C ILE A 36 -11.98 -12.02 -0.12
N TYR A 37 -12.32 -11.83 -1.40
CA TYR A 37 -12.16 -10.55 -2.09
C TYR A 37 -13.18 -10.33 -3.21
N GLY A 38 -13.40 -9.08 -3.59
CA GLY A 38 -14.33 -8.70 -4.63
C GLY A 38 -13.81 -8.91 -6.06
N GLY A 39 -14.71 -8.87 -7.06
CA GLY A 39 -14.37 -9.01 -8.48
C GLY A 39 -14.25 -10.45 -8.97
N VAL A 40 -14.60 -11.42 -8.14
CA VAL A 40 -14.72 -12.85 -8.48
C VAL A 40 -16.06 -13.38 -7.98
N PRO A 41 -16.56 -14.51 -8.50
CA PRO A 41 -17.83 -15.11 -8.05
C PRO A 41 -17.83 -15.43 -6.55
N LYS A 42 -18.99 -15.23 -5.90
CA LYS A 42 -19.19 -15.55 -4.47
C LYS A 42 -19.28 -17.06 -4.16
N PRO A 43 -19.90 -17.91 -5.01
CA PRO A 43 -20.19 -19.30 -4.63
C PRO A 43 -18.97 -20.10 -4.17
N PRO A 44 -17.80 -20.04 -4.82
CA PRO A 44 -16.61 -20.74 -4.34
C PRO A 44 -16.15 -20.27 -2.95
N GLN A 45 -16.24 -18.96 -2.67
CA GLN A 45 -15.86 -18.40 -1.38
C GLN A 45 -16.83 -18.86 -0.28
N LYS A 46 -18.14 -18.87 -0.56
CA LYS A 46 -19.15 -19.39 0.37
C LYS A 46 -18.95 -20.88 0.65
N ALA A 47 -18.62 -21.67 -0.37
CA ALA A 47 -18.38 -23.10 -0.20
C ALA A 47 -17.20 -23.34 0.75
N ALA A 48 -16.07 -22.69 0.54
CA ALA A 48 -14.89 -22.85 1.39
C ALA A 48 -15.12 -22.38 2.85
N ILE A 49 -15.91 -21.32 3.07
CA ILE A 49 -16.32 -20.93 4.42
C ILE A 49 -17.17 -22.03 5.08
N ARG A 50 -18.17 -22.55 4.36
CA ARG A 50 -19.04 -23.64 4.85
C ARG A 50 -18.27 -24.91 5.14
N ASP A 51 -17.22 -25.20 4.36
CA ASP A 51 -16.35 -26.36 4.54
C ASP A 51 -15.41 -26.22 5.76
N GLY A 52 -15.54 -25.12 6.53
CA GLY A 52 -14.89 -24.94 7.82
C GLY A 52 -13.53 -24.26 7.76
N ALA A 53 -13.35 -23.24 6.90
CA ALA A 53 -12.12 -22.46 6.89
C ALA A 53 -11.86 -21.82 8.28
N ALA A 54 -10.75 -22.21 8.91
CA ALA A 54 -10.36 -21.72 10.23
C ALA A 54 -9.78 -20.29 10.17
N VAL A 55 -9.09 -19.96 9.08
CA VAL A 55 -8.47 -18.66 8.85
C VAL A 55 -9.11 -18.00 7.63
N VAL A 56 -9.59 -16.79 7.81
CA VAL A 56 -10.09 -15.94 6.71
C VAL A 56 -9.14 -14.77 6.51
N VAL A 57 -8.62 -14.61 5.29
CA VAL A 57 -7.90 -13.42 4.86
C VAL A 57 -8.79 -12.67 3.87
N ALA A 58 -9.09 -11.39 4.12
CA ALA A 58 -10.14 -10.72 3.36
C ALA A 58 -9.87 -9.26 3.05
N THR A 59 -10.48 -8.78 1.95
CA THR A 59 -10.70 -7.35 1.76
C THR A 59 -12.02 -6.94 2.42
N PRO A 60 -12.09 -5.75 3.08
CA PRO A 60 -13.23 -5.36 3.92
C PRO A 60 -14.59 -5.45 3.21
N GLY A 61 -14.74 -4.84 2.02
CA GLY A 61 -16.04 -4.75 1.36
C GLY A 61 -16.67 -6.11 0.99
N ARG A 62 -15.87 -7.09 0.51
CA ARG A 62 -16.42 -8.42 0.18
C ARG A 62 -16.72 -9.23 1.44
N LEU A 63 -15.90 -9.10 2.48
CA LEU A 63 -16.16 -9.78 3.74
C LEU A 63 -17.46 -9.28 4.35
N LEU A 64 -17.65 -7.96 4.39
CA LEU A 64 -18.88 -7.35 4.90
C LEU A 64 -20.11 -7.82 4.11
N ASP A 65 -20.00 -7.88 2.79
CA ASP A 65 -21.06 -8.39 1.91
C ASP A 65 -21.41 -9.84 2.22
N LEU A 66 -20.42 -10.72 2.43
CA LEU A 66 -20.66 -12.12 2.78
C LEU A 66 -21.15 -12.31 4.22
N SER A 67 -20.75 -11.45 5.15
CA SER A 67 -21.13 -11.58 6.57
C SER A 67 -22.51 -10.98 6.84
N VAL A 68 -22.81 -9.80 6.27
CA VAL A 68 -24.06 -9.06 6.55
C VAL A 68 -25.16 -9.41 5.55
N ASN A 69 -24.88 -9.27 4.25
CA ASN A 69 -25.92 -9.43 3.22
C ASN A 69 -26.27 -10.90 2.97
N ASP A 70 -25.24 -11.75 2.95
CA ASP A 70 -25.42 -13.17 2.63
C ASP A 70 -25.48 -14.07 3.88
N GLY A 71 -25.08 -13.60 5.06
CA GLY A 71 -25.00 -14.38 6.29
C GLY A 71 -24.07 -15.63 6.18
N ALA A 72 -23.20 -15.64 5.18
CA ALA A 72 -22.41 -16.83 4.84
C ALA A 72 -21.08 -16.92 5.61
N CYS A 73 -20.64 -15.83 6.24
CA CYS A 73 -19.40 -15.77 7.02
C CYS A 73 -19.68 -15.21 8.42
N PRO A 74 -20.09 -16.03 9.39
CA PRO A 74 -20.29 -15.58 10.76
C PRO A 74 -18.94 -15.26 11.42
N LEU A 75 -18.80 -14.05 11.99
CA LEU A 75 -17.54 -13.58 12.57
C LEU A 75 -17.49 -13.66 14.10
N GLY A 76 -18.58 -14.08 14.74
CA GLY A 76 -18.67 -14.16 16.21
C GLY A 76 -17.64 -15.09 16.87
N GLY A 77 -17.12 -16.08 16.12
CA GLY A 77 -16.06 -16.99 16.58
C GLY A 77 -14.63 -16.45 16.41
N VAL A 78 -14.45 -15.29 15.80
CA VAL A 78 -13.12 -14.73 15.55
C VAL A 78 -12.52 -14.22 16.86
N THR A 79 -11.53 -14.93 17.36
CA THR A 79 -10.77 -14.58 18.58
C THR A 79 -9.40 -13.98 18.28
N TYR A 80 -8.94 -14.04 17.04
CA TYR A 80 -7.69 -13.44 16.59
C TYR A 80 -7.92 -12.58 15.33
N LEU A 81 -7.65 -11.29 15.43
CA LEU A 81 -7.85 -10.32 14.35
C LEU A 81 -6.54 -9.64 13.99
N VAL A 82 -6.23 -9.58 12.70
CA VAL A 82 -5.08 -8.83 12.16
C VAL A 82 -5.61 -7.74 11.22
N LEU A 83 -5.15 -6.52 11.44
CA LEU A 83 -5.34 -5.38 10.53
C LEU A 83 -4.00 -5.09 9.85
N ASP A 84 -3.88 -5.44 8.57
CA ASP A 84 -2.64 -5.22 7.81
C ASP A 84 -2.77 -4.00 6.90
N GLU A 85 -1.70 -3.18 6.83
CA GLU A 85 -1.71 -1.87 6.18
C GLU A 85 -2.94 -1.03 6.63
N ALA A 86 -3.11 -0.85 7.95
CA ALA A 86 -4.28 -0.20 8.52
C ALA A 86 -4.46 1.24 8.02
N ASP A 87 -3.38 2.03 7.93
CA ASP A 87 -3.36 3.37 7.35
C ASP A 87 -3.95 3.34 5.93
N ARG A 88 -3.62 2.32 5.19
CA ARG A 88 -4.09 2.16 3.82
C ARG A 88 -5.57 1.84 3.71
N MET A 89 -6.08 0.99 4.59
CA MET A 89 -7.54 0.73 4.62
C MET A 89 -8.33 2.01 4.88
N LEU A 90 -7.82 2.88 5.76
CA LEU A 90 -8.45 4.18 6.05
C LEU A 90 -8.39 5.14 4.85
N ASP A 91 -7.23 5.24 4.19
CA ASP A 91 -7.06 6.07 3.00
C ASP A 91 -7.99 5.66 1.84
N MET A 92 -8.30 4.36 1.73
CA MET A 92 -9.23 3.82 0.74
C MET A 92 -10.70 3.97 1.14
N GLY A 93 -10.98 4.55 2.30
CA GLY A 93 -12.34 4.79 2.79
C GLY A 93 -13.01 3.58 3.43
N PHE A 94 -12.27 2.53 3.76
CA PHE A 94 -12.80 1.33 4.41
C PHE A 94 -13.02 1.48 5.92
N GLU A 95 -12.87 2.67 6.49
CA GLU A 95 -13.00 2.87 7.95
C GLU A 95 -14.32 2.31 8.48
N LYS A 96 -15.44 2.65 7.84
CA LYS A 96 -16.78 2.18 8.26
C LYS A 96 -16.89 0.66 8.18
N ASP A 97 -16.38 0.08 7.09
CA ASP A 97 -16.42 -1.37 6.87
C ASP A 97 -15.59 -2.11 7.91
N VAL A 98 -14.38 -1.61 8.18
CA VAL A 98 -13.48 -2.17 9.20
C VAL A 98 -14.12 -2.11 10.58
N ARG A 99 -14.71 -0.97 10.97
CA ARG A 99 -15.44 -0.82 12.24
C ARG A 99 -16.60 -1.80 12.36
N SER A 100 -17.38 -1.95 11.31
CA SER A 100 -18.51 -2.89 11.27
C SER A 100 -18.04 -4.34 11.40
N ILE A 101 -16.99 -4.73 10.69
CA ILE A 101 -16.41 -6.07 10.77
C ILE A 101 -15.89 -6.36 12.18
N ILE A 102 -15.13 -5.43 12.76
CA ILE A 102 -14.59 -5.58 14.11
C ILE A 102 -15.71 -5.75 15.14
N GLY A 103 -16.80 -4.99 14.99
CA GLY A 103 -17.97 -5.10 15.88
C GLY A 103 -18.67 -6.46 15.82
N MET A 104 -18.52 -7.23 14.75
CA MET A 104 -19.08 -8.59 14.62
C MET A 104 -18.18 -9.69 15.17
N THR A 105 -16.92 -9.42 15.48
CA THR A 105 -15.98 -10.41 16.03
C THR A 105 -16.13 -10.57 17.53
N ALA A 106 -15.56 -11.63 18.09
CA ALA A 106 -15.64 -11.90 19.54
C ALA A 106 -15.13 -10.72 20.37
N PRO A 107 -15.87 -10.29 21.42
CA PRO A 107 -15.44 -9.18 22.26
C PRO A 107 -14.09 -9.41 22.94
N GLN A 108 -13.74 -10.65 23.24
CA GLN A 108 -12.50 -11.04 23.93
C GLN A 108 -11.33 -11.32 22.95
N ARG A 109 -11.48 -10.96 21.68
CA ARG A 109 -10.44 -11.20 20.67
C ARG A 109 -9.11 -10.52 21.02
N ARG A 110 -8.03 -11.10 20.54
CA ARG A 110 -6.74 -10.43 20.40
C ARG A 110 -6.69 -9.72 19.05
N THR A 111 -6.32 -8.45 19.07
CA THR A 111 -6.16 -7.66 17.84
C THR A 111 -4.70 -7.26 17.66
N VAL A 112 -4.16 -7.46 16.46
CA VAL A 112 -2.83 -7.03 16.04
C VAL A 112 -2.99 -6.08 14.86
N MET A 113 -2.22 -4.99 14.83
CA MET A 113 -2.26 -3.99 13.77
C MET A 113 -0.87 -3.77 13.20
N PHE A 114 -0.77 -3.83 11.88
CA PHE A 114 0.41 -3.41 11.13
C PHE A 114 0.08 -2.15 10.33
N THR A 115 0.98 -1.18 10.37
CA THR A 115 0.82 0.08 9.63
C THR A 115 2.18 0.71 9.38
N ALA A 116 2.34 1.32 8.20
CA ALA A 116 3.58 2.00 7.84
C ALA A 116 3.61 3.45 8.37
N THR A 117 2.44 4.08 8.52
CA THR A 117 2.31 5.45 8.99
C THR A 117 1.43 5.52 10.24
N TRP A 118 1.58 6.59 11.04
CA TRP A 118 0.89 6.72 12.33
C TRP A 118 0.11 8.05 12.45
N PRO A 119 -0.79 8.35 11.47
CA PRO A 119 -1.63 9.55 11.52
C PRO A 119 -2.71 9.43 12.60
N GLU A 120 -3.40 10.52 12.90
CA GLU A 120 -4.45 10.58 13.93
C GLU A 120 -5.56 9.55 13.70
N SER A 121 -5.98 9.35 12.46
CA SER A 121 -7.01 8.36 12.12
C SER A 121 -6.62 6.92 12.47
N VAL A 122 -5.35 6.56 12.26
CA VAL A 122 -4.82 5.24 12.66
C VAL A 122 -4.72 5.13 14.18
N ARG A 123 -4.31 6.21 14.86
CA ARG A 123 -4.26 6.25 16.33
C ARG A 123 -5.63 6.04 16.96
N GLN A 124 -6.67 6.65 16.39
CA GLN A 124 -8.05 6.48 16.85
C GLN A 124 -8.51 5.03 16.73
N ILE A 125 -8.30 4.39 15.57
CA ILE A 125 -8.61 2.97 15.38
C ILE A 125 -7.82 2.10 16.37
N ALA A 126 -6.53 2.38 16.55
CA ALA A 126 -5.70 1.64 17.48
C ALA A 126 -6.20 1.78 18.93
N SER A 127 -6.52 3.00 19.37
CA SER A 127 -7.00 3.23 20.75
C SER A 127 -8.37 2.59 21.03
N GLU A 128 -9.20 2.46 20.00
CA GLU A 128 -10.55 1.92 20.14
C GLU A 128 -10.58 0.38 20.13
N PHE A 129 -9.74 -0.24 19.30
CA PHE A 129 -9.84 -1.68 19.02
C PHE A 129 -8.67 -2.52 19.52
N LEU A 130 -7.57 -1.91 19.97
CA LEU A 130 -6.47 -2.61 20.62
C LEU A 130 -6.61 -2.47 22.14
N ARG A 131 -6.38 -3.57 22.87
CA ARG A 131 -6.40 -3.60 24.32
C ARG A 131 -4.97 -3.66 24.83
N GLU A 132 -4.57 -2.64 25.61
CA GLU A 132 -3.22 -2.52 26.19
C GLU A 132 -2.11 -2.91 25.20
N PRO A 133 -2.08 -2.28 23.98
CA PRO A 133 -1.17 -2.70 22.95
C PRO A 133 0.27 -2.37 23.30
N ILE A 134 1.17 -3.31 22.98
CA ILE A 134 2.60 -3.03 22.92
C ILE A 134 2.89 -2.48 21.53
N ARG A 135 3.43 -1.28 21.48
CA ARG A 135 3.86 -0.66 20.21
C ARG A 135 5.31 -1.03 19.94
N VAL A 136 5.53 -1.70 18.81
CA VAL A 136 6.87 -2.04 18.32
C VAL A 136 7.15 -1.20 17.06
N ASN A 137 8.17 -0.35 17.12
CA ASN A 137 8.63 0.41 15.98
C ASN A 137 9.84 -0.26 15.34
N VAL A 138 9.76 -0.52 14.05
CA VAL A 138 10.88 -1.00 13.24
C VAL A 138 11.36 0.15 12.35
N GLY A 139 12.51 0.74 12.68
CA GLY A 139 13.02 1.95 12.02
C GLY A 139 12.74 3.22 12.82
N SER A 140 12.73 4.39 12.15
CA SER A 140 12.44 5.69 12.77
C SER A 140 10.95 5.97 12.84
N GLU A 141 10.50 6.75 13.85
CA GLU A 141 9.10 7.20 13.96
C GLU A 141 8.70 8.25 12.90
N ALA A 142 9.68 8.93 12.33
CA ALA A 142 9.45 9.86 11.23
C ALA A 142 9.10 9.07 9.95
N LEU A 143 8.28 9.65 9.10
CA LEU A 143 8.04 9.19 7.72
C LEU A 143 9.37 9.25 6.95
N THR A 144 10.28 8.32 7.25
CA THR A 144 11.65 8.35 6.72
C THR A 144 11.70 7.47 5.48
N ALA A 145 12.04 8.10 4.38
CA ALA A 145 12.39 7.36 3.17
C ALA A 145 13.58 6.45 3.45
N ASN A 146 13.55 5.24 2.88
CA ASN A 146 14.63 4.28 3.04
C ASN A 146 15.95 4.87 2.52
N HIS A 147 16.95 5.02 3.38
CA HIS A 147 18.28 5.55 3.03
C HIS A 147 19.01 4.73 1.95
N ARG A 148 18.58 3.49 1.68
CA ARG A 148 19.13 2.65 0.60
C ARG A 148 18.54 2.98 -0.77
N VAL A 149 17.55 3.88 -0.84
CA VAL A 149 16.97 4.35 -2.09
C VAL A 149 17.59 5.68 -2.45
N THR A 150 18.32 5.71 -3.56
CA THR A 150 18.79 6.97 -4.15
C THR A 150 17.60 7.66 -4.80
N GLN A 151 17.23 8.85 -4.30
CA GLN A 151 16.09 9.61 -4.76
C GLN A 151 16.55 10.80 -5.61
N THR A 152 16.02 10.91 -6.80
CA THR A 152 16.20 12.06 -7.70
C THR A 152 14.84 12.66 -8.01
N VAL A 153 14.73 13.99 -7.87
CA VAL A 153 13.54 14.74 -8.26
C VAL A 153 13.91 15.69 -9.39
N GLU A 154 13.21 15.60 -10.50
CA GLU A 154 13.37 16.49 -11.65
C GLU A 154 12.09 17.32 -11.82
N VAL A 155 12.23 18.65 -11.75
CA VAL A 155 11.11 19.57 -12.00
C VAL A 155 11.01 19.78 -13.51
N VAL A 156 9.86 19.45 -14.08
CA VAL A 156 9.60 19.47 -15.52
C VAL A 156 8.24 20.10 -15.83
N ASP A 157 8.06 20.55 -17.05
CA ASP A 157 6.73 20.92 -17.53
C ASP A 157 5.88 19.67 -17.84
N GLN A 158 4.56 19.81 -17.70
CA GLN A 158 3.64 18.69 -17.94
C GLN A 158 3.78 18.10 -19.34
N SER A 159 4.05 18.93 -20.33
CA SER A 159 4.25 18.52 -21.74
C SER A 159 5.55 17.74 -21.96
N GLU A 160 6.56 17.93 -21.12
CA GLU A 160 7.85 17.27 -21.25
C GLU A 160 7.85 15.82 -20.74
N LYS A 161 6.90 15.44 -19.90
CA LYS A 161 6.87 14.12 -19.26
C LYS A 161 6.89 12.96 -20.24
N GLU A 162 6.16 13.08 -21.39
CA GLU A 162 6.12 12.03 -22.43
C GLU A 162 7.44 11.82 -23.16
N THR A 163 8.28 12.85 -23.23
CA THR A 163 9.61 12.77 -23.84
C THR A 163 10.66 12.36 -22.80
N LYS A 164 10.50 12.76 -21.56
CA LYS A 164 11.40 12.44 -20.43
C LYS A 164 11.35 10.97 -20.05
N LEU A 165 10.18 10.37 -19.97
CA LEU A 165 10.04 8.98 -19.53
C LEU A 165 10.87 7.99 -20.40
N PRO A 166 10.82 8.01 -21.74
CA PRO A 166 11.69 7.16 -22.56
C PRO A 166 13.19 7.45 -22.36
N GLN A 167 13.57 8.70 -22.10
CA GLN A 167 14.97 9.04 -21.80
C GLN A 167 15.43 8.42 -20.49
N LEU A 168 14.59 8.49 -19.44
CA LEU A 168 14.85 7.85 -18.16
C LEU A 168 14.92 6.32 -18.31
N LEU A 169 14.03 5.73 -19.07
CA LEU A 169 14.08 4.28 -19.34
C LEU A 169 15.33 3.87 -20.08
N LYS A 170 15.79 4.64 -21.10
CA LYS A 170 17.08 4.37 -21.76
C LYS A 170 18.27 4.47 -20.80
N LYS A 171 18.17 5.30 -19.76
CA LYS A 171 19.22 5.47 -18.74
C LYS A 171 19.22 4.36 -17.70
N PHE A 172 18.04 3.91 -17.27
CA PHE A 172 17.89 3.07 -16.08
C PHE A 172 17.42 1.65 -16.39
N HIS A 173 16.92 1.37 -17.59
CA HIS A 173 16.38 0.06 -17.96
C HIS A 173 17.25 -0.62 -19.02
N ASP A 174 17.86 -1.72 -18.66
CA ASP A 174 18.73 -2.53 -19.54
C ASP A 174 17.99 -3.65 -20.29
N GLY A 175 16.67 -3.72 -20.14
CA GLY A 175 15.80 -4.75 -20.72
C GLY A 175 15.62 -6.00 -19.83
N LYS A 176 16.33 -6.10 -18.72
CA LYS A 176 16.27 -7.24 -17.76
C LYS A 176 15.90 -6.79 -16.36
N ASN A 177 16.44 -5.65 -15.91
CA ASN A 177 16.17 -5.12 -14.58
C ASN A 177 14.72 -4.69 -14.45
N ARG A 178 14.12 -4.89 -13.28
CA ARG A 178 12.71 -4.57 -13.03
C ARG A 178 12.54 -3.09 -12.74
N VAL A 179 11.75 -2.43 -13.62
CA VAL A 179 11.39 -1.02 -13.51
C VAL A 179 9.89 -0.88 -13.28
N LEU A 180 9.53 -0.13 -12.25
CA LEU A 180 8.14 0.19 -11.92
C LEU A 180 7.86 1.67 -12.17
N VAL A 181 6.96 1.97 -13.09
CA VAL A 181 6.51 3.32 -13.43
C VAL A 181 5.17 3.59 -12.80
N PHE A 182 5.09 4.60 -11.95
CA PHE A 182 3.84 5.02 -11.32
C PHE A 182 3.17 6.15 -12.08
N ALA A 183 1.93 5.90 -12.49
CA ALA A 183 0.95 6.88 -12.95
C ALA A 183 -0.08 7.15 -11.86
N LEU A 184 -0.76 8.30 -11.91
CA LEU A 184 -1.75 8.66 -10.89
C LEU A 184 -3.12 8.03 -11.18
N TYR A 185 -3.56 8.08 -12.44
CA TYR A 185 -4.89 7.65 -12.87
C TYR A 185 -4.83 6.46 -13.82
N LYS A 186 -5.89 5.64 -13.80
CA LYS A 186 -6.01 4.45 -14.67
C LYS A 186 -5.85 4.76 -16.17
N ASN A 187 -6.46 5.86 -16.64
CA ASN A 187 -6.36 6.29 -18.03
C ASN A 187 -4.94 6.76 -18.38
N GLU A 188 -4.25 7.38 -17.42
CA GLU A 188 -2.85 7.79 -17.59
C GLU A 188 -1.96 6.55 -17.68
N ALA A 189 -2.15 5.55 -16.80
CA ALA A 189 -1.39 4.31 -16.85
C ALA A 189 -1.54 3.58 -18.18
N ALA A 190 -2.77 3.44 -18.69
CA ALA A 190 -3.04 2.82 -19.98
C ALA A 190 -2.39 3.59 -21.14
N ARG A 191 -2.44 4.94 -21.11
CA ARG A 191 -1.80 5.80 -22.13
C ARG A 191 -0.28 5.68 -22.09
N VAL A 192 0.32 5.67 -20.90
CA VAL A 192 1.77 5.52 -20.73
C VAL A 192 2.22 4.17 -21.23
N GLU A 193 1.54 3.08 -20.87
CA GLU A 193 1.81 1.73 -21.36
C GLU A 193 1.78 1.68 -22.90
N ALA A 194 0.69 2.16 -23.52
CA ALA A 194 0.54 2.18 -24.97
C ALA A 194 1.63 3.01 -25.67
N THR A 195 2.02 4.15 -25.06
CA THR A 195 3.08 5.02 -25.60
C THR A 195 4.45 4.35 -25.52
N LEU A 196 4.76 3.68 -24.42
CA LEU A 196 6.02 2.94 -24.27
C LEU A 196 6.12 1.78 -25.24
N ASN A 197 5.04 1.00 -25.40
CA ASN A 197 5.01 -0.10 -26.37
C ASN A 197 5.19 0.38 -27.81
N ARG A 198 4.57 1.51 -28.21
CA ARG A 198 4.81 2.13 -29.52
C ARG A 198 6.25 2.61 -29.74
N LYS A 199 6.96 2.95 -28.64
CA LYS A 199 8.37 3.34 -28.69
C LYS A 199 9.35 2.17 -28.56
N GLY A 200 8.83 0.94 -28.62
CA GLY A 200 9.63 -0.29 -28.63
C GLY A 200 10.04 -0.80 -27.24
N PHE A 201 9.53 -0.22 -26.15
CA PHE A 201 9.69 -0.80 -24.82
C PHE A 201 8.67 -1.92 -24.63
N LYS A 202 9.07 -3.00 -23.96
CA LYS A 202 8.15 -4.06 -23.60
C LYS A 202 7.54 -3.73 -22.23
N ALA A 203 6.42 -3.02 -22.23
CA ALA A 203 5.74 -2.57 -21.02
C ALA A 203 4.39 -3.26 -20.84
N ILE A 204 4.02 -3.53 -19.59
CA ILE A 204 2.71 -4.06 -19.19
C ILE A 204 2.09 -3.16 -18.13
N GLY A 205 0.76 -2.96 -18.19
CA GLY A 205 0.03 -2.12 -17.26
C GLY A 205 -0.64 -2.92 -16.16
N ILE A 206 -0.82 -2.29 -14.97
CA ILE A 206 -1.76 -2.76 -13.93
C ILE A 206 -2.57 -1.56 -13.43
N HIS A 207 -3.88 -1.56 -13.69
CA HIS A 207 -4.79 -0.49 -13.28
C HIS A 207 -6.23 -0.99 -13.08
N GLY A 208 -7.09 -0.11 -12.54
CA GLY A 208 -8.42 -0.48 -12.04
C GLY A 208 -9.41 -1.02 -13.09
N ASP A 209 -9.23 -0.71 -14.38
CA ASP A 209 -10.15 -1.18 -15.44
C ASP A 209 -9.82 -2.59 -15.94
N MET A 210 -8.71 -3.16 -15.50
CA MET A 210 -8.34 -4.53 -15.87
C MET A 210 -9.16 -5.57 -15.08
N THR A 211 -9.48 -6.67 -15.74
CA THR A 211 -10.03 -7.84 -15.04
C THR A 211 -9.01 -8.42 -14.06
N GLN A 212 -9.46 -9.12 -13.02
CA GLN A 212 -8.56 -9.74 -12.05
C GLN A 212 -7.61 -10.74 -12.71
N ALA A 213 -8.08 -11.49 -13.70
CA ALA A 213 -7.24 -12.42 -14.46
C ALA A 213 -6.11 -11.69 -15.20
N ALA A 214 -6.42 -10.59 -15.90
CA ALA A 214 -5.43 -9.78 -16.60
C ALA A 214 -4.39 -9.16 -15.64
N ARG A 215 -4.84 -8.69 -14.46
CA ARG A 215 -3.92 -8.16 -13.42
C ARG A 215 -2.99 -9.24 -12.89
N SER A 216 -3.52 -10.43 -12.60
CA SER A 216 -2.72 -11.58 -12.13
C SER A 216 -1.69 -12.00 -13.18
N GLN A 217 -2.07 -12.03 -14.47
CA GLN A 217 -1.17 -12.34 -15.57
C GLN A 217 -0.06 -11.28 -15.71
N ALA A 218 -0.42 -9.99 -15.67
CA ALA A 218 0.53 -8.89 -15.74
C ALA A 218 1.57 -8.96 -14.60
N LEU A 219 1.09 -9.23 -13.39
CA LEU A 219 1.95 -9.39 -12.22
C LEU A 219 2.87 -10.60 -12.34
N ALA A 220 2.36 -11.73 -12.82
CA ALA A 220 3.16 -12.93 -13.07
C ALA A 220 4.29 -12.65 -14.06
N SER A 221 3.96 -12.02 -15.21
CA SER A 221 4.95 -11.64 -16.23
C SER A 221 6.01 -10.64 -15.74
N PHE A 222 5.65 -9.78 -14.80
CA PHE A 222 6.62 -8.89 -14.17
C PHE A 222 7.49 -9.62 -13.15
N LYS A 223 6.92 -10.53 -12.37
CA LYS A 223 7.64 -11.33 -11.37
C LYS A 223 8.64 -12.32 -12.00
N ASP A 224 8.26 -12.97 -13.08
CA ASP A 224 9.14 -13.93 -13.78
C ASP A 224 10.16 -13.26 -14.70
N GLY A 225 10.05 -11.93 -14.89
CA GLY A 225 10.96 -11.13 -15.72
C GLY A 225 10.68 -11.22 -17.22
N SER A 226 9.61 -11.90 -17.67
CA SER A 226 9.23 -11.94 -19.09
C SER A 226 8.76 -10.57 -19.59
N CYS A 227 8.29 -9.69 -18.70
CA CYS A 227 8.01 -8.29 -18.95
C CYS A 227 8.52 -7.41 -17.79
N PRO A 228 9.79 -6.98 -17.79
CA PRO A 228 10.43 -6.33 -16.65
C PRO A 228 10.08 -4.84 -16.48
N LEU A 229 9.21 -4.28 -17.30
CA LEU A 229 8.73 -2.90 -17.21
C LEU A 229 7.24 -2.87 -16.92
N LEU A 230 6.89 -2.43 -15.70
CA LEU A 230 5.51 -2.35 -15.23
C LEU A 230 5.06 -0.90 -15.11
N VAL A 231 3.90 -0.58 -15.65
CA VAL A 231 3.20 0.71 -15.44
C VAL A 231 2.00 0.49 -14.53
N ALA A 232 1.96 1.15 -13.40
CA ALA A 232 0.92 0.90 -12.39
C ALA A 232 0.35 2.17 -11.77
N THR A 233 -0.88 2.09 -11.28
CA THR A 233 -1.45 3.08 -10.36
C THR A 233 -1.24 2.64 -8.91
N ASP A 234 -1.29 3.57 -7.96
CA ASP A 234 -1.15 3.27 -6.53
C ASP A 234 -2.09 2.16 -6.07
N VAL A 235 -3.37 2.27 -6.41
CA VAL A 235 -4.38 1.27 -6.02
C VAL A 235 -4.04 -0.14 -6.51
N ALA A 236 -3.45 -0.23 -7.69
CA ALA A 236 -3.13 -1.50 -8.32
C ALA A 236 -1.76 -2.06 -7.93
N ALA A 237 -0.80 -1.20 -7.57
CA ALA A 237 0.56 -1.59 -7.18
C ALA A 237 0.75 -1.80 -5.67
N ARG A 238 -0.21 -1.36 -4.86
CA ARG A 238 -0.14 -1.51 -3.41
C ARG A 238 -0.44 -2.94 -2.98
N GLY A 239 0.21 -3.35 -1.90
CA GLY A 239 0.12 -4.74 -1.44
C GLY A 239 0.79 -5.75 -2.36
N LEU A 240 1.31 -5.32 -3.53
CA LEU A 240 2.06 -6.23 -4.38
C LEU A 240 3.42 -6.50 -3.74
N ASP A 241 3.64 -7.74 -3.36
CA ASP A 241 4.99 -8.24 -3.14
C ASP A 241 5.63 -8.43 -4.51
N ILE A 242 6.35 -7.41 -4.94
CA ILE A 242 7.12 -7.44 -6.16
C ILE A 242 8.58 -7.51 -5.73
N PRO A 243 9.20 -8.68 -5.85
CA PRO A 243 10.60 -8.83 -5.52
C PRO A 243 11.46 -8.08 -6.54
N ASP A 244 12.61 -7.62 -6.08
CA ASP A 244 13.70 -7.14 -6.93
C ASP A 244 13.35 -5.98 -7.90
N VAL A 245 12.47 -5.04 -7.48
CA VAL A 245 12.33 -3.78 -8.21
C VAL A 245 13.59 -2.96 -7.97
N GLU A 246 14.32 -2.67 -9.04
CA GLU A 246 15.58 -1.92 -8.95
C GLU A 246 15.34 -0.42 -9.13
N VAL A 247 14.39 -0.07 -9.99
CA VAL A 247 14.09 1.32 -10.32
C VAL A 247 12.60 1.62 -10.18
N VAL A 248 12.28 2.69 -9.47
CA VAL A 248 10.94 3.27 -9.41
C VAL A 248 10.94 4.62 -10.12
N ILE A 249 10.04 4.81 -11.07
CA ILE A 249 9.85 6.10 -11.75
C ILE A 249 8.46 6.64 -11.38
N ASN A 250 8.39 7.75 -10.66
CA ASN A 250 7.14 8.47 -10.47
C ASN A 250 6.89 9.36 -11.68
N TYR A 251 6.18 8.84 -12.68
CA TYR A 251 5.79 9.60 -13.87
C TYR A 251 4.85 10.75 -13.50
N THR A 252 3.94 10.52 -12.54
CA THR A 252 3.14 11.57 -11.92
C THR A 252 3.28 11.48 -10.40
N PHE A 253 3.49 12.63 -9.77
CA PHE A 253 3.61 12.71 -8.32
C PHE A 253 2.31 12.20 -7.65
N PRO A 254 2.39 11.47 -6.55
CA PRO A 254 1.21 10.95 -5.87
C PRO A 254 0.42 12.05 -5.14
N LEU A 255 -0.79 11.72 -4.70
CA LEU A 255 -1.68 12.67 -4.01
C LEU A 255 -1.21 13.02 -2.60
N THR A 256 -0.36 12.20 -1.99
CA THR A 256 0.14 12.40 -0.64
C THR A 256 1.64 12.09 -0.56
N ILE A 257 2.30 12.64 0.46
CA ILE A 257 3.71 12.36 0.70
C ILE A 257 3.90 10.92 1.23
N GLU A 258 2.92 10.38 1.93
CA GLU A 258 2.87 9.02 2.37
C GLU A 258 2.89 8.05 1.18
N ASP A 259 2.07 8.34 0.15
CA ASP A 259 2.07 7.57 -1.09
C ASP A 259 3.42 7.63 -1.82
N TYR A 260 4.09 8.79 -1.78
CA TYR A 260 5.45 8.91 -2.31
C TYR A 260 6.41 7.93 -1.63
N ILE A 261 6.39 7.89 -0.31
CA ILE A 261 7.25 6.98 0.48
C ILE A 261 6.91 5.52 0.19
N HIS A 262 5.63 5.18 0.11
CA HIS A 262 5.18 3.83 -0.26
C HIS A 262 5.61 3.41 -1.66
N ARG A 263 5.60 4.34 -2.64
CA ARG A 263 6.05 4.08 -4.01
C ARG A 263 7.55 3.82 -4.06
N ILE A 264 8.35 4.71 -3.50
CA ILE A 264 9.80 4.54 -3.50
C ILE A 264 10.26 3.34 -2.68
N GLY A 265 9.50 2.97 -1.64
CA GLY A 265 9.70 1.75 -0.86
C GLY A 265 9.37 0.45 -1.62
N ARG A 266 9.00 0.49 -2.92
CA ARG A 266 8.95 -0.70 -3.77
C ARG A 266 10.35 -1.15 -4.18
N THR A 267 11.34 -0.28 -4.14
CA THR A 267 12.77 -0.62 -4.32
C THR A 267 13.55 -0.53 -3.02
N GLY A 268 14.79 -0.95 -3.01
CA GLY A 268 15.67 -0.92 -1.82
C GLY A 268 15.28 -1.92 -0.74
N ARG A 269 14.60 -3.01 -1.07
CA ARG A 269 14.13 -4.06 -0.15
C ARG A 269 15.18 -5.16 0.06
N GLY A 270 15.02 -5.93 1.13
CA GLY A 270 15.85 -7.10 1.39
C GLY A 270 17.35 -6.80 1.50
N GLY A 271 17.71 -5.62 2.01
CA GLY A 271 19.12 -5.23 2.12
C GLY A 271 19.75 -4.67 0.85
N LYS A 272 19.04 -4.68 -0.28
CA LYS A 272 19.50 -4.15 -1.58
C LYS A 272 19.37 -2.61 -1.63
N THR A 273 20.12 -1.98 -2.53
CA THR A 273 19.94 -0.56 -2.90
C THR A 273 18.91 -0.43 -4.00
N GLY A 274 18.34 0.77 -4.17
CA GLY A 274 17.37 1.06 -5.21
C GLY A 274 17.48 2.48 -5.73
N ILE A 275 16.85 2.75 -6.88
CA ILE A 275 16.79 4.06 -7.50
C ILE A 275 15.33 4.50 -7.58
N SER A 276 15.06 5.75 -7.19
CA SER A 276 13.78 6.41 -7.43
C SER A 276 13.99 7.70 -8.21
N HIS A 277 13.30 7.85 -9.34
CA HIS A 277 13.29 9.07 -10.13
C HIS A 277 11.88 9.64 -10.21
N THR A 278 11.72 10.91 -9.85
CA THR A 278 10.40 11.56 -9.76
C THR A 278 10.33 12.76 -10.68
N LEU A 279 9.35 12.76 -11.58
CA LEU A 279 8.98 13.92 -12.37
C LEU A 279 7.98 14.76 -11.57
N PHE A 280 8.42 15.96 -11.18
CA PHE A 280 7.63 16.90 -10.39
C PHE A 280 7.23 18.08 -11.25
N THR A 281 5.98 18.51 -11.18
CA THR A 281 5.45 19.61 -11.99
C THR A 281 4.91 20.73 -11.11
N SER A 282 4.59 21.88 -11.72
CA SER A 282 3.95 23.00 -11.02
C SER A 282 2.57 22.63 -10.42
N PHE A 283 1.89 21.61 -10.94
CA PHE A 283 0.64 21.10 -10.36
C PHE A 283 0.86 20.43 -8.99
N ASP A 284 2.06 19.93 -8.74
CA ASP A 284 2.42 19.21 -7.51
C ASP A 284 2.94 20.14 -6.40
N LYS A 285 2.98 21.47 -6.64
CA LYS A 285 3.58 22.48 -5.76
C LYS A 285 3.12 22.40 -4.30
N ALA A 286 1.90 21.96 -4.05
CA ALA A 286 1.37 21.82 -2.69
C ALA A 286 2.15 20.79 -1.84
N HIS A 287 2.87 19.88 -2.47
CA HIS A 287 3.66 18.81 -1.85
C HIS A 287 5.15 19.15 -1.76
N ALA A 288 5.59 20.27 -2.34
CA ALA A 288 7.00 20.62 -2.45
C ALA A 288 7.70 20.69 -1.09
N GLY A 289 7.09 21.34 -0.09
CA GLY A 289 7.68 21.45 1.25
C GLY A 289 7.83 20.09 1.95
N ALA A 290 6.79 19.25 1.88
CA ALA A 290 6.84 17.91 2.46
C ALA A 290 7.89 17.02 1.76
N LEU A 291 7.98 17.09 0.43
CA LEU A 291 8.98 16.35 -0.35
C LEU A 291 10.41 16.80 -0.02
N GLN A 292 10.64 18.13 0.11
CA GLN A 292 11.95 18.66 0.54
C GLN A 292 12.37 18.09 1.90
N ASN A 293 11.43 17.96 2.86
CA ASN A 293 11.74 17.40 4.17
C ASN A 293 12.13 15.92 4.06
N VAL A 294 11.35 15.13 3.31
CA VAL A 294 11.67 13.70 3.08
C VAL A 294 13.04 13.50 2.43
N LEU A 295 13.39 14.35 1.44
CA LEU A 295 14.72 14.29 0.81
C LEU A 295 15.84 14.63 1.80
N ARG A 296 15.69 15.69 2.62
CA ARG A 296 16.68 16.06 3.64
C ARG A 296 16.86 14.99 4.70
N GLU A 297 15.77 14.45 5.23
CA GLU A 297 15.77 13.36 6.22
C GLU A 297 16.46 12.10 5.68
N ALA A 298 16.29 11.80 4.39
CA ALA A 298 16.96 10.68 3.72
C ALA A 298 18.39 11.04 3.25
N SER A 299 18.92 12.22 3.59
CA SER A 299 20.24 12.71 3.13
C SER A 299 20.38 12.76 1.60
N GLN A 300 19.28 13.06 0.90
CA GLN A 300 19.23 13.19 -0.55
C GLN A 300 19.34 14.68 -0.97
N ALA A 301 19.84 14.92 -2.17
CA ALA A 301 19.91 16.27 -2.73
C ALA A 301 18.52 16.86 -2.97
N VAL A 302 18.31 18.11 -2.53
CA VAL A 302 17.08 18.86 -2.83
C VAL A 302 17.37 19.78 -4.02
N PRO A 303 16.72 19.59 -5.19
CA PRO A 303 16.97 20.44 -6.35
C PRO A 303 16.54 21.89 -6.12
N ASP A 304 17.33 22.86 -6.61
CA ASP A 304 17.01 24.28 -6.52
C ASP A 304 15.64 24.61 -7.16
N ALA A 305 15.31 23.94 -8.26
CA ALA A 305 14.02 24.10 -8.92
C ALA A 305 12.85 23.69 -8.01
N LEU A 306 13.02 22.66 -7.15
CA LEU A 306 12.01 22.27 -6.17
C LEU A 306 11.91 23.27 -5.02
N MET A 307 13.02 23.86 -4.59
CA MET A 307 13.03 24.88 -3.53
C MET A 307 12.28 26.17 -3.92
N ARG A 308 12.20 26.48 -5.22
CA ARG A 308 11.44 27.64 -5.73
C ARG A 308 9.94 27.57 -5.44
N PHE A 309 9.37 26.39 -5.19
CA PHE A 309 7.98 26.24 -4.79
C PHE A 309 7.72 26.55 -3.29
N GLY A 310 8.76 26.87 -2.53
CA GLY A 310 8.69 27.13 -1.09
C GLY A 310 8.76 25.86 -0.25
N SER A 311 8.94 26.05 1.06
CA SER A 311 9.09 24.97 2.04
C SER A 311 7.87 24.78 2.95
N ALA A 312 6.77 25.51 2.70
CA ALA A 312 5.57 25.43 3.53
C ALA A 312 4.93 24.05 3.41
N VAL A 313 4.73 23.39 4.56
CA VAL A 313 3.96 22.14 4.65
C VAL A 313 2.55 22.52 5.04
N LYS A 314 1.55 22.31 4.15
CA LYS A 314 0.15 22.47 4.51
C LYS A 314 -0.20 21.38 5.54
N LYS A 315 -0.60 21.79 6.76
CA LYS A 315 -1.24 20.88 7.70
C LYS A 315 -2.51 20.36 7.03
N LYS A 316 -2.65 19.04 6.90
CA LYS A 316 -3.89 18.41 6.41
C LYS A 316 -5.02 18.75 7.40
N GLU A 317 -5.92 19.63 7.03
CA GLU A 317 -7.25 19.70 7.65
C GLU A 317 -8.09 18.57 7.02
N HIS A 318 -8.51 17.63 7.82
CA HIS A 318 -9.39 16.56 7.37
C HIS A 318 -10.76 17.18 7.08
N LYS A 319 -11.26 17.10 5.84
CA LYS A 319 -12.52 17.73 5.40
C LYS A 319 -13.77 17.33 6.21
N MET A 320 -13.70 16.28 7.02
CA MET A 320 -14.81 15.79 7.86
C MET A 320 -14.68 16.12 9.34
N TYR A 321 -13.53 16.54 9.81
CA TYR A 321 -13.31 16.91 11.21
C TYR A 321 -12.57 18.25 11.23
N GLY A 322 -13.37 19.34 11.06
CA GLY A 322 -12.89 20.72 11.21
C GLY A 322 -12.19 20.93 12.56
N ALA A 323 -11.46 22.03 12.70
CA ALA A 323 -10.53 22.45 13.74
C ALA A 323 -11.02 22.36 15.22
N HIS A 324 -11.51 21.23 15.67
CA HIS A 324 -11.80 20.90 17.07
C HIS A 324 -10.93 19.76 17.55
N ALA A 325 -9.63 20.00 17.65
CA ALA A 325 -8.75 19.18 18.50
C ALA A 325 -8.76 19.80 19.89
N GLY A 326 -9.68 19.30 20.75
CA GLY A 326 -9.64 19.55 22.18
C GLY A 326 -8.30 19.06 22.78
N SER A 327 -7.72 19.90 23.64
CA SER A 327 -6.51 19.65 24.41
C SER A 327 -6.59 18.36 25.26
N GLY A 328 -6.03 17.29 24.76
CA GLY A 328 -5.70 16.10 25.55
C GLY A 328 -4.30 16.25 26.16
N GLY A 329 -4.17 16.07 27.47
CA GLY A 329 -2.93 16.18 28.22
C GLY A 329 -1.81 15.22 27.76
N PRO A 330 -0.57 15.41 28.26
CA PRO A 330 0.60 14.71 27.72
C PRO A 330 0.56 13.22 28.00
N MET A 331 0.71 12.40 26.96
CA MET A 331 0.94 10.96 27.08
C MET A 331 2.32 10.68 27.70
N LYS A 332 2.38 9.69 28.59
CA LYS A 332 3.63 9.23 29.20
C LYS A 332 4.60 8.76 28.10
N ALA A 333 5.87 9.19 28.21
CA ALA A 333 6.93 8.77 27.30
C ALA A 333 7.13 7.25 27.34
N ALA A 334 7.34 6.65 26.16
CA ALA A 334 7.63 5.22 26.03
C ALA A 334 8.96 4.87 26.71
N THR A 335 8.97 3.81 27.50
CA THR A 335 10.19 3.28 28.13
C THR A 335 10.99 2.51 27.09
N LYS A 336 12.25 2.88 26.90
CA LYS A 336 13.18 2.18 26.01
C LYS A 336 13.54 0.83 26.62
N ILE A 337 13.16 -0.27 25.97
CA ILE A 337 13.64 -1.60 26.33
C ILE A 337 14.95 -1.84 25.56
N VAL A 338 16.04 -2.02 26.28
CA VAL A 338 17.34 -2.44 25.72
C VAL A 338 17.43 -3.94 25.98
N PHE A 339 17.64 -4.71 24.91
CA PHE A 339 17.96 -6.14 25.02
C PHE A 339 19.49 -6.25 25.16
N ASP A 340 19.94 -6.88 26.22
CA ASP A 340 21.33 -7.30 26.42
C ASP A 340 21.67 -8.50 25.53
#